data_89633d27f18402e3831cb811c8287746
#
_entry.id   89633d27f18402e3831cb811c8287746
#
_cell.length_a   1.000
_cell.length_b   1.000
_cell.length_c   1.000
_cell.angle_alpha   90.00
_cell.angle_beta   90.00
_cell.angle_gamma   90.00
#
_symmetry.space_group_name_H-M   'P 1'
#
loop_
_entity.id
_entity.type
_entity.pdbx_description
1 polymer ?
#
loop_
_entity_poly.entity_id
_entity_poly.type
_entity_poly.pdbx_seq_one_letter_code
_entity_poly.pdbx_strand_id
1 'polypeptide(L)'
;MDREKPDAIVCTHFLPVEALWPRRRANKLPVPLYVVITDFTANPVWIYPHVDRYFVASDQTAEELHELGVPRERIEVTGIPVDPRFGRIIGRSAARARFGLNATGPVALVMGGGSGVGPMAELADKLIALPMAPEVVVVCGTNEKLRLQLEQSAAARTGRLKALGFTHEVDALLEAADVVVSKAGGLTCSEALIKRTPLVVFRPTPGQEVRNAQYLESGGAAVHAASVEDVALTVERWLADPAARERVRENAGRLAHPDAAADIARRVLEAIGTKRRSGR
;
A
#
# COMPACT_ATOMS: atom_id res chain seq x y z
N MET A 1 -16.88 -17.15 -17.26
CA MET A 1 -15.93 -18.30 -17.28
C MET A 1 -16.15 -19.19 -18.49
N ASP A 2 -17.34 -19.67 -18.74
CA ASP A 2 -17.57 -20.59 -19.88
C ASP A 2 -17.39 -19.92 -21.26
N ARG A 3 -17.44 -18.57 -21.30
CA ARG A 3 -17.17 -17.78 -22.52
C ARG A 3 -15.68 -17.47 -22.73
N GLU A 4 -14.95 -17.17 -21.65
CA GLU A 4 -13.57 -16.64 -21.72
C GLU A 4 -12.49 -17.73 -21.77
N LYS A 5 -12.81 -18.97 -21.33
CA LYS A 5 -11.87 -20.12 -21.29
C LYS A 5 -10.46 -19.75 -20.84
N PRO A 6 -10.28 -19.18 -19.64
CA PRO A 6 -8.96 -18.73 -19.16
C PRO A 6 -8.02 -19.92 -18.98
N ASP A 7 -6.72 -19.71 -19.16
CA ASP A 7 -5.68 -20.71 -18.88
C ASP A 7 -5.33 -20.80 -17.38
N ALA A 8 -5.60 -19.75 -16.61
CA ALA A 8 -5.46 -19.67 -15.14
C ALA A 8 -6.39 -18.60 -14.57
N ILE A 9 -6.62 -18.66 -13.25
CA ILE A 9 -7.35 -17.65 -12.51
C ILE A 9 -6.46 -17.15 -11.38
N VAL A 10 -6.32 -15.84 -11.29
CA VAL A 10 -5.61 -15.16 -10.21
C VAL A 10 -6.60 -14.30 -9.43
N CYS A 11 -6.75 -14.56 -8.14
CA CYS A 11 -7.65 -13.83 -7.27
C CYS A 11 -6.84 -12.94 -6.31
N THR A 12 -7.09 -11.64 -6.35
CA THR A 12 -6.51 -10.63 -5.45
C THR A 12 -7.45 -10.25 -4.31
N HIS A 13 -8.53 -11.02 -4.13
CA HIS A 13 -9.50 -10.88 -3.06
C HIS A 13 -10.12 -12.25 -2.75
N PHE A 14 -10.50 -12.51 -1.50
CA PHE A 14 -11.05 -13.82 -1.08
C PHE A 14 -12.43 -14.14 -1.68
N LEU A 15 -13.30 -13.14 -1.88
CA LEU A 15 -14.66 -13.36 -2.41
C LEU A 15 -14.71 -14.10 -3.76
N PRO A 16 -13.89 -13.79 -4.77
CA PRO A 16 -13.83 -14.59 -5.98
C PRO A 16 -13.40 -16.04 -5.73
N VAL A 17 -12.50 -16.28 -4.77
CA VAL A 17 -12.06 -17.63 -4.41
C VAL A 17 -13.23 -18.41 -3.81
N GLU A 18 -13.96 -17.80 -2.88
CA GLU A 18 -15.17 -18.37 -2.28
C GLU A 18 -16.24 -18.71 -3.35
N ALA A 19 -16.49 -17.81 -4.28
CA ALA A 19 -17.44 -18.03 -5.38
C ALA A 19 -17.02 -19.16 -6.32
N LEU A 20 -15.72 -19.41 -6.49
CA LEU A 20 -15.16 -20.47 -7.32
C LEU A 20 -15.05 -21.82 -6.60
N TRP A 21 -15.03 -21.80 -5.26
CA TRP A 21 -14.86 -22.97 -4.43
C TRP A 21 -15.76 -24.15 -4.76
N PRO A 22 -17.13 -24.01 -4.93
CA PRO A 22 -17.98 -25.13 -5.25
C PRO A 22 -17.62 -25.81 -6.58
N ARG A 23 -17.22 -25.04 -7.59
CA ARG A 23 -16.77 -25.58 -8.89
C ARG A 23 -15.44 -26.32 -8.76
N ARG A 24 -14.52 -25.77 -7.97
CA ARG A 24 -13.22 -26.39 -7.74
C ARG A 24 -13.35 -27.72 -6.99
N ARG A 25 -14.15 -27.74 -5.91
CA ARG A 25 -14.47 -28.96 -5.14
C ARG A 25 -15.12 -30.04 -6.01
N ALA A 26 -15.99 -29.65 -6.94
CA ALA A 26 -16.65 -30.57 -7.85
C ALA A 26 -15.80 -31.00 -9.05
N ASN A 27 -14.51 -30.63 -9.12
CA ASN A 27 -13.60 -30.87 -10.24
C ASN A 27 -14.07 -30.26 -11.60
N LYS A 28 -14.92 -29.20 -11.50
CA LYS A 28 -15.48 -28.49 -12.66
C LYS A 28 -14.71 -27.22 -13.02
N LEU A 29 -13.52 -27.03 -12.41
CA LEU A 29 -12.61 -25.93 -12.71
C LEU A 29 -11.25 -26.52 -13.14
N PRO A 30 -11.04 -26.79 -14.44
CA PRO A 30 -9.87 -27.50 -14.96
C PRO A 30 -8.59 -26.66 -14.98
N VAL A 31 -8.71 -25.35 -14.71
CA VAL A 31 -7.57 -24.41 -14.74
C VAL A 31 -7.00 -24.15 -13.34
N PRO A 32 -5.70 -23.83 -13.22
CA PRO A 32 -5.11 -23.50 -11.94
C PRO A 32 -5.72 -22.24 -11.34
N LEU A 33 -5.82 -22.25 -10.00
CA LEU A 33 -6.35 -21.17 -9.18
C LEU A 33 -5.24 -20.65 -8.26
N TYR A 34 -4.90 -19.39 -8.43
CA TYR A 34 -3.90 -18.67 -7.64
C TYR A 34 -4.54 -17.61 -6.77
N VAL A 35 -4.00 -17.40 -5.58
CA VAL A 35 -4.44 -16.37 -4.65
C VAL A 35 -3.27 -15.44 -4.35
N VAL A 36 -3.51 -14.14 -4.44
CA VAL A 36 -2.58 -13.09 -4.02
C VAL A 36 -3.15 -12.43 -2.77
N ILE A 37 -2.49 -12.62 -1.64
CA ILE A 37 -2.88 -11.98 -0.38
C ILE A 37 -2.33 -10.56 -0.39
N THR A 38 -3.22 -9.57 -0.30
CA THR A 38 -2.88 -8.14 -0.40
C THR A 38 -2.79 -7.45 0.96
N ASP A 39 -2.46 -8.22 2.00
CA ASP A 39 -2.17 -7.77 3.36
C ASP A 39 -0.84 -8.36 3.82
N PHE A 40 -0.19 -7.71 4.80
CA PHE A 40 1.10 -8.18 5.39
C PHE A 40 0.92 -9.28 6.43
N THR A 41 -0.29 -9.75 6.63
CA THR A 41 -0.62 -10.82 7.58
C THR A 41 -1.62 -11.78 6.98
N ALA A 42 -1.54 -13.06 7.34
CA ALA A 42 -2.51 -14.05 6.92
C ALA A 42 -3.83 -13.92 7.71
N ASN A 43 -4.93 -14.24 7.03
CA ASN A 43 -6.25 -14.34 7.64
C ASN A 43 -6.89 -15.64 7.14
N PRO A 44 -7.53 -16.46 8.02
CA PRO A 44 -8.19 -17.70 7.64
C PRO A 44 -9.18 -17.58 6.48
N VAL A 45 -9.77 -16.40 6.25
CA VAL A 45 -10.70 -16.13 5.15
C VAL A 45 -10.08 -16.33 3.76
N TRP A 46 -8.75 -16.31 3.65
CA TRP A 46 -8.05 -16.55 2.39
C TRP A 46 -7.80 -18.04 2.10
N ILE A 47 -8.01 -18.94 3.07
CA ILE A 47 -7.56 -20.33 2.99
C ILE A 47 -8.63 -21.22 2.39
N TYR A 48 -8.29 -21.83 1.25
CA TYR A 48 -9.13 -22.79 0.54
C TYR A 48 -8.31 -24.00 0.10
N PRO A 49 -8.74 -25.25 0.38
CA PRO A 49 -7.91 -26.45 0.20
C PRO A 49 -7.41 -26.72 -1.23
N HIS A 50 -8.07 -26.18 -2.25
CA HIS A 50 -7.74 -26.49 -3.65
C HIS A 50 -7.16 -25.27 -4.40
N VAL A 51 -6.58 -24.33 -3.70
CA VAL A 51 -5.74 -23.28 -4.29
C VAL A 51 -4.41 -23.91 -4.69
N ASP A 52 -3.97 -23.70 -5.92
CA ASP A 52 -2.73 -24.27 -6.43
C ASP A 52 -1.50 -23.55 -5.83
N ARG A 53 -1.58 -22.22 -5.65
CA ARG A 53 -0.51 -21.43 -5.00
C ARG A 53 -1.05 -20.14 -4.40
N TYR A 54 -0.42 -19.73 -3.30
CA TYR A 54 -0.58 -18.44 -2.65
C TYR A 54 0.66 -17.58 -2.87
N PHE A 55 0.45 -16.33 -3.26
CA PHE A 55 1.47 -15.29 -3.29
C PHE A 55 1.25 -14.36 -2.12
N VAL A 56 2.28 -14.14 -1.31
CA VAL A 56 2.18 -13.45 -0.03
C VAL A 56 3.17 -12.29 0.09
N ALA A 57 2.89 -11.37 1.02
CA ALA A 57 3.62 -10.12 1.20
C ALA A 57 5.03 -10.30 1.74
N SER A 58 5.23 -11.28 2.65
CA SER A 58 6.47 -11.43 3.42
C SER A 58 6.65 -12.85 3.94
N ASP A 59 7.85 -13.15 4.44
CA ASP A 59 8.16 -14.42 5.12
C ASP A 59 7.27 -14.62 6.36
N GLN A 60 6.96 -13.55 7.11
CA GLN A 60 6.04 -13.62 8.24
C GLN A 60 4.64 -14.06 7.77
N THR A 61 4.13 -13.48 6.68
CA THR A 61 2.82 -13.88 6.11
C THR A 61 2.84 -15.33 5.63
N ALA A 62 3.98 -15.80 5.08
CA ALA A 62 4.16 -17.17 4.65
C ALA A 62 4.12 -18.15 5.84
N GLU A 63 4.78 -17.81 6.94
CA GLU A 63 4.76 -18.62 8.15
C GLU A 63 3.36 -18.69 8.76
N GLU A 64 2.70 -17.55 8.96
CA GLU A 64 1.33 -17.49 9.46
C GLU A 64 0.37 -18.34 8.61
N LEU A 65 0.52 -18.30 7.27
CA LEU A 65 -0.31 -19.08 6.37
C LEU A 65 -0.02 -20.59 6.47
N HIS A 66 1.26 -20.94 6.69
CA HIS A 66 1.66 -22.33 6.94
C HIS A 66 1.10 -22.87 8.26
N GLU A 67 1.19 -22.10 9.34
CA GLU A 67 0.63 -22.45 10.65
C GLU A 67 -0.90 -22.64 10.58
N LEU A 68 -1.57 -21.94 9.67
CA LEU A 68 -3.00 -22.11 9.38
C LEU A 68 -3.31 -23.32 8.48
N GLY A 69 -2.29 -24.15 8.15
CA GLY A 69 -2.45 -25.43 7.46
C GLY A 69 -2.22 -25.40 5.95
N VAL A 70 -1.73 -24.32 5.37
CA VAL A 70 -1.34 -24.30 3.95
C VAL A 70 0.05 -24.94 3.79
N PRO A 71 0.22 -25.94 2.89
CA PRO A 71 1.52 -26.54 2.63
C PRO A 71 2.54 -25.50 2.11
N ARG A 72 3.78 -25.55 2.63
CA ARG A 72 4.85 -24.58 2.28
C ARG A 72 5.13 -24.52 0.78
N GLU A 73 5.07 -25.63 0.08
CA GLU A 73 5.29 -25.73 -1.37
C GLU A 73 4.21 -25.00 -2.19
N ARG A 74 3.10 -24.59 -1.56
CA ARG A 74 2.05 -23.77 -2.16
C ARG A 74 2.13 -22.29 -1.80
N ILE A 75 3.12 -21.89 -1.02
CA ILE A 75 3.28 -20.50 -0.57
C ILE A 75 4.53 -19.92 -1.23
N GLU A 76 4.42 -18.74 -1.80
CA GLU A 76 5.54 -18.05 -2.43
C GLU A 76 5.54 -16.58 -1.99
N VAL A 77 6.67 -16.11 -1.46
CA VAL A 77 6.85 -14.71 -1.06
C VAL A 77 7.23 -13.90 -2.29
N THR A 78 6.37 -12.98 -2.67
CA THR A 78 6.56 -12.10 -3.83
C THR A 78 6.42 -10.63 -3.48
N GLY A 79 5.85 -10.32 -2.34
CA GLY A 79 5.35 -8.99 -2.01
C GLY A 79 3.91 -8.77 -2.52
N ILE A 80 3.31 -7.66 -2.13
CA ILE A 80 2.00 -7.22 -2.61
C ILE A 80 2.17 -6.53 -3.96
N PRO A 81 1.46 -6.97 -5.02
CA PRO A 81 1.60 -6.38 -6.34
C PRO A 81 1.00 -4.98 -6.39
N VAL A 82 1.79 -4.03 -6.84
CA VAL A 82 1.37 -2.65 -7.13
C VAL A 82 1.66 -2.30 -8.59
N ASP A 83 1.18 -1.16 -9.05
CA ASP A 83 1.49 -0.68 -10.40
C ASP A 83 3.03 -0.52 -10.55
N PRO A 84 3.63 -1.04 -11.63
CA PRO A 84 5.08 -0.95 -11.86
C PRO A 84 5.64 0.48 -11.88
N ARG A 85 4.78 1.50 -12.06
CA ARG A 85 5.20 2.91 -11.99
C ARG A 85 5.81 3.28 -10.63
N PHE A 86 5.40 2.64 -9.52
CA PHE A 86 5.97 2.89 -8.20
C PHE A 86 7.44 2.50 -8.10
N GLY A 87 7.90 1.51 -8.86
CA GLY A 87 9.30 1.15 -8.97
C GLY A 87 10.16 2.13 -9.79
N ARG A 88 9.55 3.05 -10.54
CA ARG A 88 10.27 4.03 -11.36
C ARG A 88 10.68 5.24 -10.53
N ILE A 89 11.89 5.74 -10.73
CA ILE A 89 12.38 6.97 -10.10
C ILE A 89 12.05 8.15 -11.02
N ILE A 90 11.27 9.09 -10.51
CA ILE A 90 10.91 10.35 -11.20
C ILE A 90 11.98 11.41 -10.90
N GLY A 91 12.56 11.36 -9.72
CA GLY A 91 13.40 12.37 -9.12
C GLY A 91 12.57 13.37 -8.29
N ARG A 92 12.96 13.56 -7.05
CA ARG A 92 12.20 14.36 -6.06
C ARG A 92 11.87 15.76 -6.54
N SER A 93 12.83 16.44 -7.17
CA SER A 93 12.64 17.81 -7.68
C SER A 93 11.60 17.85 -8.80
N ALA A 94 11.65 16.89 -9.73
CA ALA A 94 10.69 16.78 -10.81
C ALA A 94 9.28 16.40 -10.29
N ALA A 95 9.20 15.49 -9.31
CA ALA A 95 7.96 15.13 -8.65
C ALA A 95 7.30 16.34 -7.94
N ARG A 96 8.10 17.12 -7.21
CA ARG A 96 7.63 18.36 -6.56
C ARG A 96 7.15 19.40 -7.54
N ALA A 97 7.86 19.60 -8.64
CA ALA A 97 7.50 20.57 -9.67
C ALA A 97 6.13 20.26 -10.31
N ARG A 98 5.77 18.98 -10.46
CA ARG A 98 4.44 18.58 -10.97
C ARG A 98 3.28 19.12 -10.15
N PHE A 99 3.49 19.25 -8.85
CA PHE A 99 2.46 19.73 -7.92
C PHE A 99 2.69 21.18 -7.48
N GLY A 100 3.66 21.87 -8.07
CA GLY A 100 4.00 23.25 -7.68
C GLY A 100 4.45 23.34 -6.22
N LEU A 101 5.14 22.34 -5.70
CA LEU A 101 5.68 22.30 -4.34
C LEU A 101 7.07 22.92 -4.28
N ASN A 102 7.44 23.43 -3.12
CA ASN A 102 8.77 23.99 -2.88
C ASN A 102 9.85 22.92 -3.14
N ALA A 103 10.88 23.29 -3.87
CA ALA A 103 11.95 22.36 -4.25
C ALA A 103 12.74 21.81 -3.06
N THR A 104 12.89 22.60 -1.99
CA THR A 104 13.78 22.30 -0.84
C THR A 104 13.06 22.23 0.49
N GLY A 105 11.87 22.84 0.64
CA GLY A 105 11.09 22.84 1.89
C GLY A 105 10.57 21.45 2.27
N PRO A 106 10.17 21.25 3.54
CA PRO A 106 9.55 20.01 3.96
C PRO A 106 8.14 19.85 3.38
N VAL A 107 7.78 18.62 3.00
CA VAL A 107 6.48 18.25 2.42
C VAL A 107 5.88 17.11 3.20
N ALA A 108 4.67 17.28 3.73
CA ALA A 108 3.87 16.24 4.36
C ALA A 108 2.68 15.86 3.46
N LEU A 109 2.52 14.58 3.17
CA LEU A 109 1.41 14.05 2.38
C LEU A 109 0.38 13.41 3.33
N VAL A 110 -0.90 13.73 3.18
CA VAL A 110 -2.00 13.12 3.94
C VAL A 110 -2.94 12.42 2.98
N MET A 111 -3.19 11.13 3.20
CA MET A 111 -4.08 10.32 2.35
C MET A 111 -5.12 9.57 3.17
N GLY A 112 -6.41 9.78 2.85
CA GLY A 112 -7.55 9.12 3.50
C GLY A 112 -8.07 7.87 2.77
N GLY A 113 -7.28 7.31 1.85
CA GLY A 113 -7.73 6.28 0.93
C GLY A 113 -8.66 6.83 -0.15
N GLY A 114 -9.21 5.94 -0.99
CA GLY A 114 -10.05 6.36 -2.13
C GLY A 114 -11.29 7.19 -1.78
N SER A 115 -11.82 7.03 -0.58
CA SER A 115 -13.01 7.76 -0.08
C SER A 115 -12.68 8.99 0.76
N GLY A 116 -11.40 9.30 1.00
CA GLY A 116 -11.00 10.48 1.78
C GLY A 116 -11.59 10.52 3.19
N VAL A 117 -11.56 9.40 3.90
CA VAL A 117 -12.16 9.23 5.23
C VAL A 117 -11.13 9.50 6.32
N GLY A 118 -11.56 10.17 7.40
CA GLY A 118 -10.74 10.47 8.57
C GLY A 118 -10.73 11.97 8.88
N PRO A 119 -10.05 12.41 9.95
CA PRO A 119 -9.96 13.79 10.36
C PRO A 119 -8.89 14.55 9.56
N MET A 120 -8.97 14.48 8.21
CA MET A 120 -7.92 14.97 7.33
C MET A 120 -7.74 16.50 7.41
N ALA A 121 -8.83 17.23 7.67
CA ALA A 121 -8.74 18.68 7.86
C ALA A 121 -8.00 19.03 9.16
N GLU A 122 -8.35 18.36 10.26
CA GLU A 122 -7.68 18.52 11.55
C GLU A 122 -6.19 18.16 11.47
N LEU A 123 -5.86 17.05 10.79
CA LEU A 123 -4.47 16.66 10.52
C LEU A 123 -3.74 17.74 9.71
N ALA A 124 -4.35 18.24 8.64
CA ALA A 124 -3.75 19.29 7.81
C ALA A 124 -3.47 20.55 8.62
N ASP A 125 -4.43 21.03 9.40
CA ASP A 125 -4.28 22.21 10.24
C ASP A 125 -3.15 22.03 11.27
N LYS A 126 -3.08 20.85 11.91
CA LYS A 126 -2.05 20.53 12.89
C LYS A 126 -0.66 20.48 12.26
N LEU A 127 -0.53 19.85 11.10
CA LEU A 127 0.76 19.74 10.38
C LEU A 127 1.24 21.09 9.84
N ILE A 128 0.35 21.95 9.37
CA ILE A 128 0.69 23.30 8.92
C ILE A 128 1.23 24.15 10.07
N ALA A 129 0.74 23.92 11.28
CA ALA A 129 1.16 24.66 12.48
C ALA A 129 2.52 24.23 13.03
N LEU A 130 3.16 23.17 12.49
CA LEU A 130 4.46 22.72 12.96
C LEU A 130 5.55 23.77 12.74
N PRO A 131 6.55 23.88 13.68
CA PRO A 131 7.67 24.82 13.58
C PRO A 131 8.46 24.70 12.27
N MET A 132 8.61 23.48 11.74
CA MET A 132 9.27 23.22 10.44
C MET A 132 8.48 23.73 9.24
N ALA A 133 7.26 24.20 9.45
CA ALA A 133 6.40 24.83 8.45
C ALA A 133 6.26 24.03 7.12
N PRO A 134 5.90 22.74 7.14
CA PRO A 134 5.81 21.97 5.92
C PRO A 134 4.72 22.50 4.98
N GLU A 135 4.91 22.29 3.67
CA GLU A 135 3.80 22.26 2.75
C GLU A 135 3.02 20.96 2.96
N VAL A 136 1.69 21.05 3.07
CA VAL A 136 0.82 19.91 3.29
C VAL A 136 0.02 19.62 2.03
N VAL A 137 0.12 18.40 1.52
CA VAL A 137 -0.70 17.92 0.41
C VAL A 137 -1.73 16.93 0.96
N VAL A 138 -3.01 17.17 0.70
CA VAL A 138 -4.09 16.28 1.14
C VAL A 138 -4.77 15.67 -0.07
N VAL A 139 -4.73 14.35 -0.19
CA VAL A 139 -5.48 13.60 -1.21
C VAL A 139 -6.83 13.20 -0.65
N CYS A 140 -7.86 13.91 -1.08
CA CYS A 140 -9.23 13.75 -0.60
C CYS A 140 -9.99 12.60 -1.27
N GLY A 141 -9.41 11.95 -2.30
CA GLY A 141 -10.08 10.91 -3.06
C GLY A 141 -11.40 11.41 -3.66
N THR A 142 -12.48 10.67 -3.44
CA THR A 142 -13.83 11.05 -3.90
C THR A 142 -14.57 12.00 -2.96
N ASN A 143 -13.94 12.45 -1.86
CA ASN A 143 -14.55 13.38 -0.88
C ASN A 143 -14.45 14.83 -1.35
N GLU A 144 -15.32 15.20 -2.28
CA GLU A 144 -15.36 16.54 -2.85
C GLU A 144 -15.68 17.64 -1.81
N LYS A 145 -16.50 17.31 -0.81
CA LYS A 145 -16.83 18.25 0.29
C LYS A 145 -15.57 18.63 1.08
N LEU A 146 -14.75 17.65 1.41
CA LEU A 146 -13.49 17.88 2.10
C LEU A 146 -12.52 18.70 1.23
N ARG A 147 -12.41 18.36 -0.05
CA ARG A 147 -11.55 19.09 -0.99
C ARG A 147 -11.88 20.56 -1.03
N LEU A 148 -13.17 20.90 -1.26
CA LEU A 148 -13.64 22.29 -1.30
C LEU A 148 -13.43 23.02 0.04
N GLN A 149 -13.67 22.35 1.18
CA GLN A 149 -13.40 22.92 2.50
C GLN A 149 -11.92 23.30 2.66
N LEU A 150 -11.02 22.42 2.28
CA LEU A 150 -9.58 22.65 2.40
C LEU A 150 -9.09 23.75 1.45
N GLU A 151 -9.59 23.80 0.21
CA GLU A 151 -9.25 24.83 -0.76
C GLU A 151 -9.65 26.26 -0.31
N GLN A 152 -10.71 26.36 0.47
CA GLN A 152 -11.18 27.63 1.03
C GLN A 152 -10.43 28.08 2.29
N SER A 153 -9.55 27.24 2.82
CA SER A 153 -8.80 27.53 4.05
C SER A 153 -7.79 28.68 3.85
N ALA A 154 -7.39 29.31 4.95
CA ALA A 154 -6.34 30.33 4.93
C ALA A 154 -4.99 29.74 4.47
N ALA A 155 -4.69 28.50 4.84
CA ALA A 155 -3.48 27.81 4.46
C ALA A 155 -3.39 27.52 2.94
N ALA A 156 -4.52 27.21 2.30
CA ALA A 156 -4.57 27.08 0.84
C ALA A 156 -4.28 28.41 0.13
N ARG A 157 -4.84 29.51 0.62
CA ARG A 157 -4.57 30.84 0.07
C ARG A 157 -3.12 31.30 0.17
N THR A 158 -2.38 30.82 1.16
CA THR A 158 -0.93 31.08 1.30
C THR A 158 -0.05 30.09 0.56
N GLY A 159 -0.64 29.10 -0.13
CA GLY A 159 0.08 28.04 -0.84
C GLY A 159 0.65 26.95 0.05
N ARG A 160 0.42 27.00 1.37
CA ARG A 160 0.95 25.99 2.32
C ARG A 160 0.13 24.71 2.39
N LEU A 161 -1.09 24.73 1.84
CA LEU A 161 -1.97 23.57 1.74
C LEU A 161 -2.40 23.38 0.29
N LYS A 162 -2.30 22.16 -0.19
CA LYS A 162 -2.85 21.73 -1.48
C LYS A 162 -3.83 20.60 -1.26
N ALA A 163 -5.08 20.78 -1.64
CA ALA A 163 -6.10 19.76 -1.61
C ALA A 163 -6.27 19.17 -3.03
N LEU A 164 -6.11 17.85 -3.14
CA LEU A 164 -6.28 17.12 -4.39
C LEU A 164 -7.49 16.19 -4.27
N GLY A 165 -8.27 16.08 -5.33
CA GLY A 165 -9.30 15.05 -5.45
C GLY A 165 -8.66 13.66 -5.68
N PHE A 166 -9.43 12.78 -6.33
CA PHE A 166 -8.87 11.49 -6.79
C PHE A 166 -7.75 11.73 -7.81
N THR A 167 -6.62 11.06 -7.63
CA THR A 167 -5.45 11.20 -8.50
C THR A 167 -4.84 9.84 -8.84
N HIS A 168 -4.28 9.73 -10.04
CA HIS A 168 -3.48 8.60 -10.49
C HIS A 168 -1.97 8.81 -10.29
N GLU A 169 -1.54 9.96 -9.72
CA GLU A 169 -0.14 10.34 -9.56
C GLU A 169 0.36 10.15 -8.11
N VAL A 170 -0.17 9.13 -7.41
CA VAL A 170 0.24 8.82 -6.03
C VAL A 170 1.72 8.46 -5.96
N ASP A 171 2.27 7.82 -7.00
CA ASP A 171 3.70 7.51 -7.13
C ASP A 171 4.57 8.77 -7.08
N ALA A 172 4.17 9.82 -7.79
CA ALA A 172 4.87 11.11 -7.78
C ALA A 172 4.67 11.86 -6.46
N LEU A 173 3.48 11.80 -5.85
CA LEU A 173 3.22 12.42 -4.55
C LEU A 173 4.05 11.79 -3.43
N LEU A 174 4.14 10.47 -3.40
CA LEU A 174 4.98 9.75 -2.42
C LEU A 174 6.46 10.11 -2.61
N GLU A 175 6.94 10.23 -3.86
CA GLU A 175 8.33 10.62 -4.14
C GLU A 175 8.62 12.10 -3.80
N ALA A 176 7.63 12.99 -3.93
CA ALA A 176 7.74 14.39 -3.57
C ALA A 176 7.77 14.62 -2.05
N ALA A 177 7.10 13.75 -1.28
CA ALA A 177 6.90 13.91 0.15
C ALA A 177 8.13 13.51 0.99
N ASP A 178 8.27 14.14 2.17
CA ASP A 178 9.21 13.75 3.21
C ASP A 178 8.63 12.70 4.13
N VAL A 179 7.31 12.75 4.31
CA VAL A 179 6.52 11.87 5.17
C VAL A 179 5.12 11.74 4.60
N VAL A 180 4.53 10.55 4.73
CA VAL A 180 3.12 10.32 4.42
C VAL A 180 2.37 9.91 5.68
N VAL A 181 1.19 10.47 5.88
CA VAL A 181 0.22 10.07 6.91
C VAL A 181 -0.94 9.37 6.21
N SER A 182 -1.19 8.11 6.53
CA SER A 182 -2.25 7.35 5.91
C SER A 182 -2.77 6.23 6.82
N LYS A 183 -3.79 5.53 6.38
CA LYS A 183 -4.18 4.23 6.94
C LYS A 183 -3.21 3.15 6.48
N ALA A 184 -3.20 2.00 7.17
CA ALA A 184 -2.35 0.87 6.82
C ALA A 184 -3.00 -0.12 5.83
N GLY A 185 -3.60 0.38 4.76
CA GLY A 185 -4.07 -0.50 3.67
C GLY A 185 -2.89 -1.13 2.94
N GLY A 186 -2.97 -2.43 2.61
CA GLY A 186 -1.84 -3.19 2.06
C GLY A 186 -1.21 -2.56 0.82
N LEU A 187 -2.02 -2.08 -0.14
CA LEU A 187 -1.51 -1.41 -1.35
C LEU A 187 -0.78 -0.11 -1.01
N THR A 188 -1.41 0.78 -0.23
CA THR A 188 -0.80 2.07 0.14
C THR A 188 0.51 1.87 0.92
N CYS A 189 0.56 0.88 1.82
CA CYS A 189 1.78 0.53 2.53
C CYS A 189 2.88 0.06 1.57
N SER A 190 2.55 -0.84 0.64
CA SER A 190 3.52 -1.34 -0.36
C SER A 190 4.03 -0.23 -1.27
N GLU A 191 3.15 0.67 -1.71
CA GLU A 191 3.50 1.85 -2.50
C GLU A 191 4.47 2.78 -1.75
N ALA A 192 4.19 3.06 -0.46
CA ALA A 192 5.06 3.87 0.39
C ALA A 192 6.42 3.20 0.64
N LEU A 193 6.45 1.87 0.86
CA LEU A 193 7.67 1.09 1.02
C LEU A 193 8.55 1.17 -0.24
N ILE A 194 7.98 0.97 -1.43
CA ILE A 194 8.69 1.02 -2.71
C ILE A 194 9.27 2.41 -2.96
N LYS A 195 8.50 3.47 -2.67
CA LYS A 195 8.96 4.86 -2.76
C LYS A 195 9.86 5.27 -1.60
N ARG A 196 10.05 4.39 -0.61
CA ARG A 196 10.83 4.65 0.61
C ARG A 196 10.36 5.93 1.31
N THR A 197 9.04 6.16 1.32
CA THR A 197 8.46 7.34 1.96
C THR A 197 8.10 6.97 3.39
N PRO A 198 8.67 7.63 4.43
CA PRO A 198 8.35 7.40 5.83
C PRO A 198 6.85 7.48 6.07
N LEU A 199 6.26 6.44 6.67
CA LEU A 199 4.83 6.31 6.85
C LEU A 199 4.43 6.47 8.32
N VAL A 200 3.56 7.43 8.60
CA VAL A 200 2.82 7.52 9.87
C VAL A 200 1.45 6.89 9.65
N VAL A 201 1.21 5.77 10.29
CA VAL A 201 -0.10 5.12 10.26
C VAL A 201 -1.02 5.80 11.27
N PHE A 202 -2.18 6.22 10.81
CA PHE A 202 -3.18 6.86 11.67
C PHE A 202 -4.58 6.30 11.42
N ARG A 203 -5.28 5.94 12.50
CA ARG A 203 -6.62 5.32 12.47
C ARG A 203 -6.74 4.15 11.48
N PRO A 204 -5.90 3.12 11.61
CA PRO A 204 -6.06 1.92 10.81
C PRO A 204 -7.44 1.30 11.10
N THR A 205 -8.08 0.73 10.07
CA THR A 205 -9.31 -0.01 10.24
C THR A 205 -9.06 -1.25 11.12
N PRO A 206 -9.90 -1.53 12.13
CA PRO A 206 -9.75 -2.71 12.97
C PRO A 206 -9.62 -4.01 12.16
N GLY A 207 -8.74 -4.89 12.61
CA GLY A 207 -8.44 -6.15 11.94
C GLY A 207 -7.17 -6.08 11.09
N GLN A 208 -7.28 -6.18 9.77
CA GLN A 208 -6.12 -6.32 8.87
C GLN A 208 -5.21 -5.10 8.86
N GLU A 209 -5.76 -3.88 8.81
CA GLU A 209 -4.92 -2.68 8.77
C GLU A 209 -4.14 -2.47 10.09
N VAL A 210 -4.70 -2.87 11.25
CA VAL A 210 -3.96 -2.83 12.52
C VAL A 210 -2.76 -3.79 12.47
N ARG A 211 -2.95 -5.00 11.95
CA ARG A 211 -1.89 -5.99 11.82
C ARG A 211 -0.84 -5.56 10.78
N ASN A 212 -1.28 -4.95 9.67
CA ASN A 212 -0.37 -4.35 8.69
C ASN A 212 0.49 -3.25 9.34
N ALA A 213 -0.12 -2.38 10.16
CA ALA A 213 0.61 -1.36 10.91
C ALA A 213 1.68 -1.96 11.83
N GLN A 214 1.32 -2.99 12.60
CA GLN A 214 2.23 -3.70 13.50
C GLN A 214 3.42 -4.33 12.76
N TYR A 215 3.17 -4.95 11.60
CA TYR A 215 4.23 -5.50 10.75
C TYR A 215 5.21 -4.42 10.30
N LEU A 216 4.71 -3.30 9.78
CA LEU A 216 5.55 -2.20 9.31
C LEU A 216 6.32 -1.52 10.44
N GLU A 217 5.71 -1.38 11.60
CA GLU A 217 6.32 -0.81 12.79
C GLU A 217 7.43 -1.70 13.35
N SER A 218 7.20 -3.02 13.41
CA SER A 218 8.23 -3.99 13.82
C SER A 218 9.43 -3.99 12.87
N GLY A 219 9.21 -3.75 11.57
CA GLY A 219 10.26 -3.55 10.58
C GLY A 219 10.90 -2.17 10.59
N GLY A 220 10.45 -1.26 11.45
CA GLY A 220 10.96 0.12 11.57
C GLY A 220 10.68 1.00 10.35
N ALA A 221 9.73 0.61 9.49
CA ALA A 221 9.36 1.32 8.27
C ALA A 221 8.17 2.28 8.45
N ALA A 222 7.46 2.16 9.58
CA ALA A 222 6.35 3.03 9.93
C ALA A 222 6.29 3.30 11.44
N VAL A 223 5.47 4.27 11.83
CA VAL A 223 5.06 4.51 13.22
C VAL A 223 3.54 4.55 13.25
N HIS A 224 2.94 3.82 14.20
CA HIS A 224 1.50 3.89 14.46
C HIS A 224 1.23 5.00 15.49
N ALA A 225 0.51 6.04 15.07
CA ALA A 225 0.10 7.16 15.92
C ALA A 225 -1.32 6.94 16.46
N ALA A 226 -1.51 7.11 17.74
CA ALA A 226 -2.80 6.93 18.42
C ALA A 226 -3.71 8.16 18.32
N SER A 227 -3.11 9.36 18.22
CA SER A 227 -3.82 10.65 18.19
C SER A 227 -3.29 11.56 17.06
N VAL A 228 -4.01 12.65 16.79
CA VAL A 228 -3.53 13.70 15.86
C VAL A 228 -2.26 14.36 16.41
N GLU A 229 -2.16 14.48 17.72
CA GLU A 229 -0.99 14.99 18.41
C GLU A 229 0.23 14.08 18.18
N ASP A 230 0.07 12.76 18.30
CA ASP A 230 1.15 11.79 18.05
C ASP A 230 1.60 11.81 16.58
N VAL A 231 0.66 11.99 15.63
CA VAL A 231 1.01 12.22 14.22
C VAL A 231 1.89 13.45 14.09
N ALA A 232 1.47 14.57 14.67
CA ALA A 232 2.21 15.83 14.60
C ALA A 232 3.62 15.72 15.19
N LEU A 233 3.75 15.14 16.37
CA LEU A 233 5.04 14.91 17.04
C LEU A 233 5.96 13.99 16.22
N THR A 234 5.41 12.93 15.60
CA THR A 234 6.20 12.03 14.77
C THR A 234 6.66 12.71 13.48
N VAL A 235 5.78 13.45 12.82
CA VAL A 235 6.10 14.21 11.61
C VAL A 235 7.15 15.27 11.93
N GLU A 236 6.98 16.06 13.01
CA GLU A 236 7.95 17.07 13.44
C GLU A 236 9.33 16.48 13.69
N ARG A 237 9.40 15.38 14.45
CA ARG A 237 10.66 14.66 14.71
C ARG A 237 11.35 14.24 13.42
N TRP A 238 10.62 13.66 12.47
CA TRP A 238 11.21 13.19 11.21
C TRP A 238 11.59 14.34 10.27
N LEU A 239 10.88 15.46 10.30
CA LEU A 239 11.26 16.64 9.53
C LEU A 239 12.49 17.34 10.11
N ALA A 240 12.62 17.36 11.44
CA ALA A 240 13.75 17.99 12.15
C ALA A 240 15.02 17.12 12.17
N ASP A 241 14.91 15.79 12.11
CA ASP A 241 16.04 14.84 12.13
C ASP A 241 16.14 14.05 10.80
N PRO A 242 16.95 14.53 9.83
CA PRO A 242 17.18 13.83 8.58
C PRO A 242 17.75 12.41 8.74
N ALA A 243 18.57 12.18 9.79
CA ALA A 243 19.16 10.86 10.02
C ALA A 243 18.10 9.85 10.52
N ALA A 244 17.20 10.28 11.41
CA ALA A 244 16.07 9.44 11.83
C ALA A 244 15.16 9.11 10.65
N ARG A 245 14.88 10.09 9.80
CA ARG A 245 14.08 9.89 8.57
C ARG A 245 14.76 8.94 7.60
N GLU A 246 16.08 9.05 7.40
CA GLU A 246 16.80 8.15 6.49
C GLU A 246 16.80 6.71 6.99
N ARG A 247 16.94 6.45 8.28
CA ARG A 247 16.79 5.10 8.84
C ARG A 247 15.44 4.47 8.52
N VAL A 248 14.34 5.23 8.61
CA VAL A 248 13.00 4.74 8.24
C VAL A 248 12.93 4.43 6.74
N ARG A 249 13.54 5.27 5.88
CA ARG A 249 13.62 5.06 4.43
C ARG A 249 14.41 3.80 4.07
N GLU A 250 15.52 3.55 4.74
CA GLU A 250 16.32 2.33 4.56
C GLU A 250 15.53 1.09 4.95
N ASN A 251 14.86 1.13 6.10
CA ASN A 251 14.01 0.04 6.55
C ASN A 251 12.84 -0.23 5.59
N ALA A 252 12.19 0.83 5.11
CA ALA A 252 11.16 0.71 4.08
C ALA A 252 11.70 0.03 2.82
N GLY A 253 12.91 0.40 2.38
CA GLY A 253 13.56 -0.24 1.23
C GLY A 253 13.87 -1.71 1.42
N ARG A 254 14.14 -2.17 2.66
CA ARG A 254 14.36 -3.60 2.97
C ARG A 254 13.08 -4.43 2.89
N LEU A 255 11.94 -3.82 3.18
CA LEU A 255 10.63 -4.48 3.13
C LEU A 255 9.93 -4.34 1.77
N ALA A 256 10.50 -3.57 0.86
CA ALA A 256 9.88 -3.27 -0.43
C ALA A 256 10.06 -4.40 -1.45
N HIS A 257 9.01 -4.69 -2.21
CA HIS A 257 9.01 -5.64 -3.32
C HIS A 257 8.54 -4.93 -4.61
N PRO A 258 9.39 -4.15 -5.29
CA PRO A 258 8.98 -3.35 -6.45
C PRO A 258 8.55 -4.19 -7.66
N ASP A 259 9.05 -5.43 -7.77
CA ASP A 259 8.82 -6.32 -8.90
C ASP A 259 7.69 -7.35 -8.64
N ALA A 260 6.97 -7.26 -7.51
CA ALA A 260 5.97 -8.24 -7.08
C ALA A 260 4.96 -8.60 -8.20
N ALA A 261 4.43 -7.60 -8.91
CA ALA A 261 3.46 -7.83 -9.99
C ALA A 261 4.06 -8.61 -11.16
N ALA A 262 5.30 -8.29 -11.56
CA ALA A 262 6.02 -8.97 -12.64
C ALA A 262 6.41 -10.41 -12.24
N ASP A 263 6.84 -10.60 -10.99
CA ASP A 263 7.19 -11.92 -10.46
C ASP A 263 5.99 -12.83 -10.40
N ILE A 264 4.85 -12.38 -9.87
CA ILE A 264 3.61 -13.14 -9.86
C ILE A 264 3.19 -13.53 -11.29
N ALA A 265 3.19 -12.57 -12.22
CA ALA A 265 2.82 -12.82 -13.61
C ALA A 265 3.75 -13.88 -14.25
N ARG A 266 5.06 -13.76 -14.06
CA ARG A 266 6.05 -14.72 -14.56
C ARG A 266 5.80 -16.12 -13.99
N ARG A 267 5.60 -16.26 -12.68
CA ARG A 267 5.33 -17.55 -12.02
C ARG A 267 4.05 -18.22 -12.55
N VAL A 268 3.00 -17.42 -12.74
CA VAL A 268 1.74 -17.92 -13.31
C VAL A 268 1.95 -18.41 -14.75
N LEU A 269 2.65 -17.65 -15.59
CA LEU A 269 2.92 -18.01 -16.99
C LEU A 269 3.81 -19.26 -17.12
N GLU A 270 4.85 -19.40 -16.30
CA GLU A 270 5.69 -20.58 -16.24
C GLU A 270 4.90 -21.84 -15.90
N ALA A 271 4.01 -21.75 -14.90
CA ALA A 271 3.18 -22.88 -14.49
C ALA A 271 2.17 -23.31 -15.57
N ILE A 272 1.59 -22.37 -16.34
CA ILE A 272 0.73 -22.65 -17.49
C ILE A 272 1.54 -23.33 -18.61
N GLY A 273 2.73 -22.79 -18.93
CA GLY A 273 3.61 -23.32 -19.97
C GLY A 273 4.07 -24.75 -19.71
N THR A 274 4.36 -25.08 -18.46
CA THR A 274 4.76 -26.43 -18.04
C THR A 274 3.61 -27.43 -18.20
N LYS A 275 2.37 -27.06 -17.79
CA LYS A 275 1.19 -27.92 -17.94
C LYS A 275 0.87 -28.22 -19.42
N ARG A 276 1.05 -27.27 -20.32
CA ARG A 276 0.83 -27.47 -21.77
C ARG A 276 1.84 -28.42 -22.39
N ARG A 277 3.08 -28.51 -21.85
CA ARG A 277 4.13 -29.44 -22.32
C ARG A 277 3.95 -30.86 -21.79
N SER A 278 3.48 -31.02 -20.56
CA SER A 278 3.26 -32.33 -19.92
C SER A 278 1.94 -32.98 -20.31
N GLY A 279 1.03 -32.28 -20.95
CA GLY A 279 -0.25 -32.80 -21.47
C GLY A 279 -0.23 -33.17 -22.96
N ARG A 280 0.94 -33.11 -23.60
CA ARG A 280 1.22 -33.66 -24.93
C ARG A 280 2.05 -34.93 -24.77
#